data_7646503e376d0d091d419ea9521e767e
#
_entry.id   7646503e376d0d091d419ea9521e767e
#
_cell.length_a   1.000
_cell.length_b   1.000
_cell.length_c   1.000
_cell.angle_alpha   90.00
_cell.angle_beta   90.00
_cell.angle_gamma   90.00
#
_symmetry.space_group_name_H-M   'P 1'
#
loop_
_entity.id
_entity.type
_entity.pdbx_description
1 polymer ?
#
loop_
_entity_poly.entity_id
_entity_poly.type
_entity_poly.pdbx_seq_one_letter_code
_entity_poly.pdbx_strand_id
1 'polypeptide(L)'
;QSVSTVDSASMVVESGYNKEENTIDTQAYTSTILEQAADAGDSYVDETLFLGDSNTARMYRMFDYCSYDNAIGSVGMTAKSLATFACVQVSTSSGYITMPQAVAKLQPRRVILTFGTNDLNPGYKAADFVKNYRTGIEAIVTAYPSVDIIVNAIPPIGQQHSNQSLTQT
;
A
#
# COMPACT_ATOMS: atom_id res chain seq x y z
N GLN A 1 17.51 2.17 -7.33
CA GLN A 1 16.07 1.87 -7.27
C GLN A 1 15.92 0.39 -6.96
N SER A 2 15.44 0.05 -5.77
CA SER A 2 15.09 -1.34 -5.50
C SER A 2 13.71 -1.59 -6.09
N VAL A 3 13.63 -2.56 -6.97
CA VAL A 3 12.38 -3.02 -7.57
C VAL A 3 11.93 -4.26 -6.83
N SER A 4 10.68 -4.30 -6.44
CA SER A 4 10.07 -5.49 -5.87
C SER A 4 9.61 -6.41 -6.99
N THR A 5 10.04 -7.66 -6.94
CA THR A 5 9.53 -8.72 -7.83
C THR A 5 8.56 -9.55 -7.00
N VAL A 6 7.36 -9.70 -7.49
CA VAL A 6 6.29 -10.44 -6.81
C VAL A 6 5.88 -11.61 -7.69
N ASP A 7 5.83 -12.78 -7.12
CA ASP A 7 5.30 -13.97 -7.80
C ASP A 7 3.77 -14.02 -7.63
N SER A 8 3.05 -13.89 -8.73
CA SER A 8 1.59 -13.91 -8.73
C SER A 8 0.98 -15.26 -8.31
N ALA A 9 1.80 -16.33 -8.27
CA ALA A 9 1.32 -17.67 -7.92
C ALA A 9 1.16 -17.89 -6.41
N SER A 10 1.78 -17.04 -5.59
CA SER A 10 1.80 -17.19 -4.12
C SER A 10 0.79 -16.33 -3.38
N MET A 11 0.17 -15.36 -4.05
CA MET A 11 -0.92 -14.59 -3.44
C MET A 11 -2.16 -15.49 -3.30
N VAL A 12 -2.56 -15.71 -2.05
CA VAL A 12 -3.83 -16.38 -1.76
C VAL A 12 -4.95 -15.40 -2.04
N VAL A 13 -5.54 -15.51 -3.23
CA VAL A 13 -6.81 -14.86 -3.51
C VAL A 13 -7.90 -15.77 -2.97
N GLU A 14 -8.71 -15.29 -2.06
CA GLU A 14 -9.87 -16.04 -1.57
C GLU A 14 -10.78 -16.32 -2.78
N SER A 15 -10.79 -17.57 -3.25
CA SER A 15 -11.63 -17.97 -4.37
C SER A 15 -13.09 -17.84 -3.93
N GLY A 16 -13.81 -16.91 -4.53
CA GLY A 16 -15.19 -16.64 -4.20
C GLY A 16 -15.43 -15.36 -3.41
N TYR A 17 -14.39 -14.53 -3.14
CA TYR A 17 -14.63 -13.20 -2.58
C TYR A 17 -15.50 -12.38 -3.54
N ASN A 18 -16.70 -12.08 -3.08
CA ASN A 18 -17.66 -11.25 -3.80
C ASN A 18 -17.86 -9.95 -3.04
N LYS A 19 -17.42 -8.84 -3.64
CA LYS A 19 -17.52 -7.52 -3.01
C LYS A 19 -18.96 -7.12 -2.73
N GLU A 20 -19.90 -7.48 -3.59
CA GLU A 20 -21.30 -7.14 -3.42
C GLU A 20 -21.89 -7.80 -2.17
N GLU A 21 -21.49 -9.05 -1.89
CA GLU A 21 -21.90 -9.79 -0.69
C GLU A 21 -21.19 -9.31 0.57
N ASN A 22 -19.98 -8.74 0.41
CA ASN A 22 -19.12 -8.25 1.52
C ASN A 22 -19.05 -6.71 1.56
N THR A 23 -19.99 -6.02 0.93
CA THR A 23 -20.03 -4.56 0.98
C THR A 23 -20.24 -4.08 2.41
N ILE A 24 -19.31 -3.26 2.88
CA ILE A 24 -19.43 -2.60 4.18
C ILE A 24 -20.47 -1.50 4.06
N ASP A 25 -21.51 -1.54 4.87
CA ASP A 25 -22.41 -0.42 5.04
C ASP A 25 -21.69 0.73 5.75
N THR A 26 -21.14 1.65 4.97
CA THR A 26 -20.40 2.79 5.51
C THR A 26 -21.27 3.73 6.34
N GLN A 27 -22.58 3.65 6.26
CA GLN A 27 -23.51 4.43 7.10
C GLN A 27 -23.66 3.83 8.50
N ALA A 28 -23.33 2.56 8.67
CA ALA A 28 -23.32 1.92 9.99
C ALA A 28 -22.13 2.36 10.85
N TYR A 29 -21.13 3.03 10.27
CA TYR A 29 -19.91 3.45 10.98
C TYR A 29 -19.89 4.97 11.16
N THR A 30 -19.65 5.41 12.37
CA THR A 30 -19.49 6.84 12.71
C THR A 30 -18.08 7.36 12.41
N SER A 31 -17.13 6.47 12.14
CA SER A 31 -15.73 6.80 11.85
C SER A 31 -15.14 5.82 10.86
N THR A 32 -14.28 6.31 9.96
CA THR A 32 -13.42 5.50 9.09
C THR A 32 -12.06 5.20 9.71
N ILE A 33 -11.82 5.66 10.93
CA ILE A 33 -10.61 5.35 11.69
C ILE A 33 -10.80 3.97 12.32
N LEU A 34 -9.91 3.04 11.95
CA LEU A 34 -9.92 1.70 12.53
C LEU A 34 -9.43 1.75 13.96
N GLU A 35 -10.19 1.13 14.86
CA GLU A 35 -9.81 0.95 16.27
C GLU A 35 -8.99 -0.34 16.42
N GLN A 36 -8.29 -0.43 17.56
CA GLN A 36 -7.57 -1.64 17.90
C GLN A 36 -8.55 -2.81 18.06
N ALA A 37 -8.29 -3.90 17.38
CA ALA A 37 -9.06 -5.13 17.45
C ALA A 37 -8.15 -6.30 17.88
N ALA A 38 -8.75 -7.46 18.08
CA ALA A 38 -8.00 -8.70 18.29
C ALA A 38 -7.17 -9.04 17.03
N ASP A 39 -6.05 -9.74 17.24
CA ASP A 39 -5.22 -10.21 16.14
C ASP A 39 -6.04 -11.13 15.21
N ALA A 40 -6.04 -10.81 13.93
CA ALA A 40 -6.77 -11.57 12.91
C ALA A 40 -5.97 -12.78 12.38
N GLY A 41 -4.72 -12.92 12.80
CA GLY A 41 -3.85 -14.04 12.47
C GLY A 41 -3.20 -13.97 11.08
N ASP A 42 -2.40 -14.99 10.78
CA ASP A 42 -1.55 -15.03 9.58
C ASP A 42 -2.37 -15.01 8.28
N SER A 43 -3.54 -15.63 8.25
CA SER A 43 -4.41 -15.64 7.07
C SER A 43 -4.84 -14.25 6.64
N TYR A 44 -5.02 -13.32 7.60
CA TYR A 44 -5.31 -11.93 7.28
C TYR A 44 -4.13 -11.24 6.58
N VAL A 45 -2.92 -11.53 7.02
CA VAL A 45 -1.69 -11.03 6.39
C VAL A 45 -1.52 -11.61 4.99
N ASP A 46 -1.75 -12.91 4.83
CA ASP A 46 -1.60 -13.62 3.55
C ASP A 46 -2.56 -13.09 2.46
N GLU A 47 -3.76 -12.65 2.83
CA GLU A 47 -4.74 -12.04 1.93
C GLU A 47 -4.48 -10.54 1.66
N THR A 48 -3.46 -9.97 2.30
CA THR A 48 -3.16 -8.54 2.27
C THR A 48 -1.95 -8.25 1.39
N LEU A 49 -2.08 -7.25 0.50
CA LEU A 49 -0.97 -6.67 -0.23
C LEU A 49 -0.57 -5.34 0.40
N PHE A 50 0.65 -5.29 0.91
CA PHE A 50 1.23 -4.06 1.46
C PHE A 50 1.91 -3.26 0.35
N LEU A 51 1.47 -2.04 0.12
CA LEU A 51 2.04 -1.12 -0.86
C LEU A 51 2.65 0.09 -0.15
N GLY A 52 3.85 0.49 -0.55
CA GLY A 52 4.45 1.65 0.07
C GLY A 52 5.85 2.00 -0.42
N ASP A 53 6.52 2.75 0.40
CA ASP A 53 7.90 3.22 0.19
C ASP A 53 8.93 2.24 0.79
N SER A 54 10.10 2.77 1.18
CA SER A 54 11.16 1.97 1.81
C SER A 54 10.75 1.34 3.14
N ASN A 55 9.75 1.89 3.85
CA ASN A 55 9.26 1.30 5.10
C ASN A 55 8.54 -0.02 4.81
N THR A 56 7.73 -0.07 3.77
CA THR A 56 7.11 -1.32 3.30
C THR A 56 8.15 -2.34 2.85
N ALA A 57 9.18 -1.92 2.12
CA ALA A 57 10.26 -2.83 1.74
C ALA A 57 11.00 -3.46 2.94
N ARG A 58 11.07 -2.76 4.07
CA ARG A 58 11.69 -3.28 5.29
C ARG A 58 10.87 -4.35 5.99
N MET A 59 9.56 -4.40 5.79
CA MET A 59 8.68 -5.37 6.44
C MET A 59 9.14 -6.81 6.20
N TYR A 60 9.48 -7.16 4.98
CA TYR A 60 10.01 -8.49 4.64
C TYR A 60 11.53 -8.58 4.72
N ARG A 61 12.27 -7.48 4.45
CA ARG A 61 13.75 -7.52 4.41
C ARG A 61 14.41 -7.52 5.79
N MET A 62 13.77 -6.89 6.77
CA MET A 62 14.38 -6.65 8.07
C MET A 62 13.59 -7.22 9.24
N PHE A 63 12.27 -7.34 9.11
CA PHE A 63 11.39 -7.63 10.23
C PHE A 63 10.66 -8.97 10.10
N ASP A 64 10.77 -9.63 8.95
CA ASP A 64 10.11 -10.92 8.67
C ASP A 64 8.60 -10.91 9.00
N TYR A 65 7.98 -9.74 8.82
CA TYR A 65 6.56 -9.52 9.18
C TYR A 65 5.61 -10.12 8.16
N CYS A 66 6.01 -10.13 6.89
CA CYS A 66 5.23 -10.69 5.79
C CYS A 66 6.18 -11.28 4.74
N SER A 67 5.66 -12.07 3.83
CA SER A 67 6.45 -12.60 2.73
C SER A 67 6.82 -11.51 1.73
N TYR A 68 7.83 -11.77 0.92
CA TYR A 68 8.20 -10.90 -0.20
C TYR A 68 7.03 -10.68 -1.18
N ASP A 69 6.17 -11.67 -1.32
CA ASP A 69 5.05 -11.65 -2.26
C ASP A 69 3.88 -10.78 -1.79
N ASN A 70 3.79 -10.55 -0.47
CA ASN A 70 2.75 -9.71 0.13
C ASN A 70 3.13 -8.22 0.24
N ALA A 71 4.39 -7.85 -0.08
CA ALA A 71 4.83 -6.48 0.10
C ALA A 71 5.54 -5.92 -1.14
N ILE A 72 5.02 -4.84 -1.67
CA ILE A 72 5.62 -4.09 -2.77
C ILE A 72 6.06 -2.73 -2.24
N GLY A 73 7.34 -2.63 -1.94
CA GLY A 73 7.96 -1.39 -1.46
C GLY A 73 8.95 -0.82 -2.46
N SER A 74 8.86 0.48 -2.75
CA SER A 74 9.80 1.18 -3.61
C SER A 74 10.49 2.32 -2.87
N VAL A 75 11.82 2.28 -2.80
CA VAL A 75 12.64 3.25 -2.06
C VAL A 75 12.47 4.65 -2.66
N GLY A 76 12.22 5.64 -1.81
CA GLY A 76 12.05 7.04 -2.22
C GLY A 76 10.70 7.36 -2.87
N MET A 77 9.77 6.40 -2.93
CA MET A 77 8.47 6.61 -3.54
C MET A 77 7.62 7.57 -2.71
N THR A 78 6.91 8.45 -3.39
CA THR A 78 5.98 9.43 -2.83
C THR A 78 4.55 9.08 -3.17
N ALA A 79 3.58 9.65 -2.44
CA ALA A 79 2.16 9.49 -2.75
C ALA A 79 1.82 9.95 -4.19
N LYS A 80 2.50 10.98 -4.70
CA LYS A 80 2.34 11.47 -6.07
C LYS A 80 2.68 10.41 -7.12
N SER A 81 3.61 9.52 -6.83
CA SER A 81 4.10 8.51 -7.77
C SER A 81 3.23 7.25 -7.79
N LEU A 82 2.32 7.07 -6.82
CA LEU A 82 1.52 5.85 -6.64
C LEU A 82 0.73 5.46 -7.90
N ALA A 83 0.11 6.42 -8.57
CA ALA A 83 -0.73 6.15 -9.74
C ALA A 83 0.06 5.78 -11.00
N THR A 84 1.30 6.29 -11.16
CA THR A 84 1.94 6.33 -12.47
C THR A 84 3.34 5.72 -12.53
N PHE A 85 4.02 5.56 -11.39
CA PHE A 85 5.39 5.06 -11.39
C PHE A 85 5.42 3.54 -11.59
N ALA A 86 6.02 3.10 -12.69
CA ALA A 86 6.21 1.69 -13.00
C ALA A 86 7.44 1.16 -12.24
N CYS A 87 7.21 0.53 -11.09
CA CYS A 87 8.26 0.06 -10.17
C CYS A 87 8.11 -1.42 -9.79
N VAL A 88 7.05 -2.09 -10.23
CA VAL A 88 6.74 -3.47 -9.85
C VAL A 88 7.00 -4.40 -11.03
N GLN A 89 7.70 -5.50 -10.76
CA GLN A 89 7.82 -6.61 -11.69
C GLN A 89 7.10 -7.82 -11.12
N VAL A 90 6.00 -8.18 -11.75
CA VAL A 90 5.25 -9.40 -11.44
C VAL A 90 5.72 -10.49 -12.42
N SER A 91 5.85 -11.72 -11.96
CA SER A 91 6.37 -12.85 -12.77
C SER A 91 5.66 -13.04 -14.12
N THR A 92 4.39 -12.63 -14.18
CA THR A 92 3.55 -12.70 -15.39
C THR A 92 3.65 -11.46 -16.30
N SER A 93 4.46 -10.47 -15.94
CA SER A 93 4.61 -9.24 -16.74
C SER A 93 5.96 -9.22 -17.48
N SER A 94 5.96 -8.70 -18.71
CA SER A 94 7.17 -8.57 -19.54
C SER A 94 8.01 -7.31 -19.22
N GLY A 95 7.68 -6.58 -18.15
CA GLY A 95 8.35 -5.35 -17.74
C GLY A 95 7.82 -4.82 -16.44
N TYR A 96 8.26 -3.62 -16.06
CA TYR A 96 7.77 -2.94 -14.87
C TYR A 96 6.35 -2.40 -15.08
N ILE A 97 5.51 -2.59 -14.09
CA ILE A 97 4.14 -2.08 -14.06
C ILE A 97 3.95 -1.16 -12.85
N THR A 98 2.86 -0.41 -12.85
CA THR A 98 2.49 0.44 -11.70
C THR A 98 1.89 -0.40 -10.58
N MET A 99 1.85 0.16 -9.36
CA MET A 99 1.18 -0.51 -8.23
C MET A 99 -0.31 -0.78 -8.49
N PRO A 100 -1.11 0.15 -9.06
CA PRO A 100 -2.48 -0.17 -9.46
C PRO A 100 -2.60 -1.34 -10.44
N GLN A 101 -1.71 -1.43 -11.42
CA GLN A 101 -1.68 -2.57 -12.34
C GLN A 101 -1.29 -3.88 -11.65
N ALA A 102 -0.40 -3.81 -10.67
CA ALA A 102 -0.03 -4.96 -9.85
C ALA A 102 -1.22 -5.45 -9.02
N VAL A 103 -1.98 -4.55 -8.39
CA VAL A 103 -3.20 -4.90 -7.66
C VAL A 103 -4.21 -5.60 -8.58
N ALA A 104 -4.42 -5.09 -9.78
CA ALA A 104 -5.32 -5.72 -10.76
C ALA A 104 -4.87 -7.13 -11.18
N LYS A 105 -3.56 -7.38 -11.23
CA LYS A 105 -3.01 -8.70 -11.57
C LYS A 105 -3.04 -9.68 -10.41
N LEU A 106 -2.72 -9.20 -9.20
CA LEU A 106 -2.61 -10.03 -7.99
C LEU A 106 -3.97 -10.25 -7.33
N GLN A 107 -4.92 -9.36 -7.52
CA GLN A 107 -6.29 -9.44 -7.00
C GLN A 107 -6.37 -9.73 -5.49
N PRO A 108 -5.64 -8.99 -4.64
CA PRO A 108 -5.68 -9.21 -3.21
C PRO A 108 -7.05 -8.86 -2.65
N ARG A 109 -7.44 -9.48 -1.55
CA ARG A 109 -8.66 -9.09 -0.82
C ARG A 109 -8.57 -7.65 -0.32
N ARG A 110 -7.41 -7.28 0.23
CA ARG A 110 -7.17 -5.93 0.74
C ARG A 110 -5.78 -5.40 0.41
N VAL A 111 -5.70 -4.10 0.38
CA VAL A 111 -4.44 -3.36 0.20
C VAL A 111 -4.22 -2.46 1.39
N ILE A 112 -3.03 -2.49 1.99
CA ILE A 112 -2.60 -1.53 3.00
C ILE A 112 -1.59 -0.58 2.37
N LEU A 113 -1.90 0.71 2.38
CA LEU A 113 -1.06 1.76 1.80
C LEU A 113 -0.26 2.47 2.89
N THR A 114 1.07 2.52 2.73
CA THR A 114 1.98 3.21 3.66
C THR A 114 2.90 4.15 2.87
N PHE A 115 2.43 5.37 2.65
CA PHE A 115 3.16 6.45 1.98
C PHE A 115 3.18 7.70 2.84
N GLY A 116 4.04 8.63 2.50
CA GLY A 116 4.08 9.97 3.08
C GLY A 116 5.42 10.34 3.67
N THR A 117 6.25 9.41 4.12
CA THR A 117 7.56 9.72 4.70
C THR A 117 8.44 10.52 3.72
N ASN A 118 8.42 10.19 2.44
CA ASN A 118 9.18 10.90 1.41
C ASN A 118 8.48 12.18 0.90
N ASP A 119 7.27 12.44 1.35
CA ASP A 119 6.50 13.65 1.06
C ASP A 119 6.70 14.73 2.13
N LEU A 120 7.34 14.43 3.26
CA LEU A 120 7.60 15.35 4.36
C LEU A 120 8.76 16.31 4.02
N ASN A 121 8.50 17.26 3.14
CA ASN A 121 9.46 18.26 2.69
C ASN A 121 9.01 19.67 3.08
N PRO A 122 9.94 20.58 3.45
CA PRO A 122 9.60 21.97 3.68
C PRO A 122 8.88 22.58 2.46
N GLY A 123 7.73 23.18 2.68
CA GLY A 123 6.92 23.81 1.63
C GLY A 123 5.98 22.88 0.87
N TYR A 124 6.00 21.58 1.12
CA TYR A 124 4.98 20.67 0.56
C TYR A 124 3.69 20.78 1.37
N LYS A 125 2.60 21.10 0.69
CA LYS A 125 1.33 21.38 1.36
C LYS A 125 0.55 20.09 1.61
N ALA A 126 -0.03 19.95 2.78
CA ALA A 126 -0.88 18.81 3.14
C ALA A 126 -2.02 18.60 2.13
N ALA A 127 -2.60 19.70 1.60
CA ALA A 127 -3.65 19.61 0.57
C ALA A 127 -3.16 18.92 -0.73
N ASP A 128 -1.92 19.21 -1.15
CA ASP A 128 -1.33 18.60 -2.34
C ASP A 128 -1.02 17.11 -2.09
N PHE A 129 -0.54 16.78 -0.88
CA PHE A 129 -0.36 15.39 -0.46
C PHE A 129 -1.67 14.61 -0.54
N VAL A 130 -2.73 15.11 0.10
CA VAL A 130 -4.05 14.46 0.11
C VAL A 130 -4.58 14.30 -1.31
N LYS A 131 -4.48 15.33 -2.16
CA LYS A 131 -4.89 15.26 -3.56
C LYS A 131 -4.14 14.17 -4.33
N ASN A 132 -2.83 14.13 -4.22
CA ASN A 132 -2.00 13.13 -4.91
C ASN A 132 -2.29 11.71 -4.40
N TYR A 133 -2.44 11.55 -3.09
CA TYR A 133 -2.75 10.25 -2.51
C TYR A 133 -4.12 9.76 -2.96
N ARG A 134 -5.13 10.63 -2.98
CA ARG A 134 -6.47 10.31 -3.50
C ARG A 134 -6.40 9.84 -4.95
N THR A 135 -5.65 10.53 -5.82
CA THR A 135 -5.45 10.09 -7.20
C THR A 135 -4.85 8.69 -7.29
N GLY A 136 -3.90 8.36 -6.43
CA GLY A 136 -3.34 7.01 -6.34
C GLY A 136 -4.37 5.95 -5.92
N ILE A 137 -5.17 6.25 -4.91
CA ILE A 137 -6.25 5.38 -4.44
C ILE A 137 -7.31 5.17 -5.53
N GLU A 138 -7.74 6.23 -6.19
CA GLU A 138 -8.70 6.16 -7.30
C GLU A 138 -8.17 5.29 -8.46
N ALA A 139 -6.88 5.37 -8.75
CA ALA A 139 -6.25 4.51 -9.76
C ALA A 139 -6.28 3.02 -9.35
N ILE A 140 -6.07 2.69 -8.08
CA ILE A 140 -6.19 1.32 -7.57
C ILE A 140 -7.63 0.83 -7.68
N VAL A 141 -8.60 1.60 -7.19
CA VAL A 141 -10.03 1.23 -7.25
C VAL A 141 -10.51 1.08 -8.69
N THR A 142 -10.03 1.92 -9.61
CA THR A 142 -10.35 1.81 -11.04
C THR A 142 -9.78 0.54 -11.64
N ALA A 143 -8.55 0.17 -11.27
CA ALA A 143 -7.89 -1.02 -11.78
C ALA A 143 -8.46 -2.33 -11.21
N TYR A 144 -8.89 -2.32 -9.95
CA TYR A 144 -9.50 -3.47 -9.27
C TYR A 144 -10.55 -3.00 -8.24
N PRO A 145 -11.83 -2.88 -8.65
CA PRO A 145 -12.89 -2.32 -7.80
C PRO A 145 -13.24 -3.14 -6.56
N SER A 146 -12.90 -4.43 -6.54
CA SER A 146 -13.25 -5.34 -5.43
C SER A 146 -12.28 -5.27 -4.24
N VAL A 147 -11.27 -4.41 -4.29
CA VAL A 147 -10.26 -4.33 -3.23
C VAL A 147 -10.74 -3.48 -2.06
N ASP A 148 -10.49 -3.94 -0.85
CA ASP A 148 -10.59 -3.13 0.36
C ASP A 148 -9.29 -2.35 0.57
N ILE A 149 -9.40 -1.06 0.87
CA ILE A 149 -8.22 -0.19 1.03
C ILE A 149 -8.14 0.33 2.45
N ILE A 150 -6.99 0.10 3.08
CA ILE A 150 -6.61 0.65 4.38
C ILE A 150 -5.43 1.59 4.15
N VAL A 151 -5.53 2.79 4.71
CA VAL A 151 -4.46 3.80 4.65
C VAL A 151 -3.83 3.93 6.02
N ASN A 152 -2.56 3.61 6.13
CA ASN A 152 -1.79 3.83 7.35
C ASN A 152 -1.48 5.32 7.53
N ALA A 153 -1.50 5.77 8.77
CA ALA A 153 -0.94 7.07 9.13
C ALA A 153 0.56 7.11 8.77
N ILE A 154 1.05 8.31 8.46
CA ILE A 154 2.49 8.49 8.20
C ILE A 154 3.25 8.15 9.48
N PRO A 155 4.22 7.20 9.45
CA PRO A 155 5.01 6.86 10.62
C PRO A 155 5.77 8.09 11.14
N PRO A 156 5.86 8.29 12.46
CA PRO A 156 6.60 9.40 13.02
C PRO A 156 8.09 9.28 12.67
N ILE A 157 8.73 10.41 12.37
CA ILE A 157 10.17 10.48 12.11
C ILE A 157 10.89 10.42 13.45
N GLY A 158 11.86 9.52 13.58
CA GLY A 158 12.71 9.44 14.77
C GLY A 158 13.55 10.71 14.96
N GLN A 159 13.84 11.07 16.20
CA GLN A 159 14.61 12.27 16.54
C GLN A 159 16.03 12.32 15.93
N GLN A 160 16.60 11.17 15.59
CA GLN A 160 17.96 11.01 15.05
C GLN A 160 17.97 10.51 13.60
N HIS A 161 17.04 10.94 12.75
CA HIS A 161 17.10 10.59 11.34
C HIS A 161 18.21 11.35 10.62
N SER A 162 18.85 10.70 9.65
CA SER A 162 19.98 11.27 8.90
C SER A 162 19.56 12.25 7.79
N ASN A 163 18.30 12.24 7.39
CA ASN A 163 17.79 13.09 6.32
C ASN A 163 17.21 14.38 6.89
N GLN A 164 17.99 15.47 6.82
CA GLN A 164 17.60 16.79 7.33
C GLN A 164 16.52 17.49 6.48
N SER A 165 16.20 16.98 5.29
CA SER A 165 15.12 17.53 4.47
C SER A 165 13.73 17.04 4.90
N LEU A 166 13.65 16.00 5.74
CA LEU A 166 12.40 15.53 6.29
C LEU A 166 12.06 16.33 7.55
N THR A 167 10.88 16.88 7.59
CA THR A 167 10.37 17.63 8.75
C THR A 167 9.08 17.02 9.24
N GLN A 168 8.94 16.96 10.56
CA GLN A 168 7.69 16.61 11.20
C GLN A 168 6.85 17.89 11.29
N THR A 169 5.69 17.89 10.66
CA THR A 169 4.72 19.00 10.72
C THR A 169 3.58 18.64 11.64
#